data_a0cd50b4e16da30c9c5bcf138d74c3b2
#
_entry.id   a0cd50b4e16da30c9c5bcf138d74c3b2
#
_cell.length_a   1.000
_cell.length_b   1.000
_cell.length_c   1.000
_cell.angle_alpha   90.00
_cell.angle_beta   90.00
_cell.angle_gamma   90.00
#
_symmetry.space_group_name_H-M   'P 1'
#
loop_
_entity.id
_entity.type
_entity.pdbx_description
1 polymer ?
#
loop_
_entity_poly.entity_id
_entity_poly.type
_entity_poly.pdbx_seq_one_letter_code
_entity_poly.pdbx_strand_id
1 'polypeptide(L)'
;MSSSTTSNTPPVSRSGFRFGRIWDNFGMLVVFAVLFIACVLFIPNFGSFINMKGLGLAMSMSGMVACGMLFCLASGDFDLSVASVIACAGVTTAVVINMSESLWLGIGAGLLLGVLCGFVNGFVIAKLKINALITTLATMQIVRGLAYIFSDGKAVGIEDERFFEMGYATWFGLPAPIWLTIGTMIIFGFLLNKTTFGRNTLAIGGNEEAARLAGVPVVRTRIIIFILSGLVSAAAGIILASRMTSGQPMTSLGYELIVISACVLGGVSLKGGIGKISYVVAGVLILGTVENAMNLLNISPFSQYVVRGL
;
A
#
# COMPACT_ATOMS: atom_id res chain seq x y z
N MET A 1 38.77 46.80 35.77
CA MET A 1 38.51 45.53 36.46
C MET A 1 37.25 44.91 35.84
N SER A 2 37.42 44.04 34.86
CA SER A 2 36.31 43.32 34.21
C SER A 2 36.36 41.87 34.68
N SER A 3 35.36 41.45 35.44
CA SER A 3 35.19 40.09 35.92
C SER A 3 34.51 39.23 34.84
N SER A 4 35.27 38.32 34.25
CA SER A 4 34.75 37.29 33.35
C SER A 4 34.10 36.17 34.17
N THR A 5 32.80 36.08 34.15
CA THR A 5 32.03 34.91 34.64
C THR A 5 32.05 33.79 33.64
N THR A 6 32.87 32.76 33.87
CA THR A 6 32.83 31.49 33.16
C THR A 6 31.61 30.67 33.61
N SER A 7 30.64 30.48 32.71
CA SER A 7 29.52 29.58 32.95
C SER A 7 29.96 28.12 32.76
N ASN A 8 30.08 27.40 33.87
CA ASN A 8 30.26 25.93 33.88
C ASN A 8 28.90 25.26 33.60
N THR A 9 28.64 24.89 32.35
CA THR A 9 27.55 23.94 32.03
C THR A 9 28.08 22.51 32.14
N PRO A 10 27.43 21.63 32.94
CA PRO A 10 27.88 20.26 33.06
C PRO A 10 27.65 19.48 31.75
N PRO A 11 28.52 18.52 31.40
CA PRO A 11 28.35 17.73 30.18
C PRO A 11 27.12 16.87 30.27
N VAL A 12 26.20 17.03 29.29
CA VAL A 12 25.01 16.21 29.15
C VAL A 12 25.45 14.77 28.85
N SER A 13 25.13 13.84 29.74
CA SER A 13 25.39 12.42 29.63
C SER A 13 24.69 11.84 28.39
N ARG A 14 25.45 11.39 27.38
CA ARG A 14 24.97 10.85 26.10
C ARG A 14 24.69 9.35 26.12
N SER A 15 24.37 8.71 27.25
CA SER A 15 24.17 7.26 27.33
C SER A 15 22.76 6.77 26.98
N GLY A 16 21.74 7.65 26.86
CA GLY A 16 20.36 7.28 26.48
C GLY A 16 20.13 7.05 24.96
N PHE A 17 21.16 7.25 24.13
CA PHE A 17 20.99 7.47 22.69
C PHE A 17 20.87 6.19 21.83
N ARG A 18 21.20 5.00 22.36
CA ARG A 18 21.18 3.76 21.56
C ARG A 18 19.82 3.04 21.58
N PHE A 19 19.18 2.97 22.73
CA PHE A 19 17.91 2.26 22.89
C PHE A 19 16.75 2.99 22.20
N GLY A 20 16.67 4.31 22.34
CA GLY A 20 15.66 5.14 21.67
C GLY A 20 15.70 4.99 20.14
N ARG A 21 16.90 5.01 19.54
CA ARG A 21 17.04 4.90 18.08
C ARG A 21 16.64 3.53 17.53
N ILE A 22 16.82 2.44 18.30
CA ILE A 22 16.37 1.10 17.93
C ILE A 22 14.85 1.04 18.03
N TRP A 23 14.28 1.60 19.09
CA TRP A 23 12.83 1.67 19.31
C TRP A 23 12.14 2.49 18.21
N ASP A 24 12.68 3.64 17.83
CA ASP A 24 12.15 4.49 16.76
C ASP A 24 12.15 3.83 15.38
N ASN A 25 13.06 2.86 15.15
CA ASN A 25 13.16 2.17 13.87
C ASN A 25 12.41 0.84 13.82
N PHE A 26 12.32 0.13 14.94
CA PHE A 26 11.84 -1.26 14.99
C PHE A 26 10.73 -1.50 16.03
N GLY A 27 10.29 -0.47 16.77
CA GLY A 27 9.30 -0.61 17.82
C GLY A 27 8.03 -1.31 17.37
N MET A 28 7.49 -0.95 16.19
CA MET A 28 6.29 -1.57 15.63
C MET A 28 6.54 -3.03 15.20
N LEU A 29 7.75 -3.39 14.80
CA LEU A 29 8.10 -4.79 14.53
C LEU A 29 8.20 -5.62 15.81
N VAL A 30 8.61 -5.01 16.92
CA VAL A 30 8.57 -5.67 18.25
C VAL A 30 7.11 -5.89 18.68
N VAL A 31 6.24 -4.90 18.51
CA VAL A 31 4.79 -5.04 18.77
C VAL A 31 4.21 -6.18 17.93
N PHE A 32 4.53 -6.21 16.63
CA PHE A 32 4.14 -7.31 15.75
C PHE A 32 4.64 -8.66 16.29
N ALA A 33 5.92 -8.77 16.65
CA ALA A 33 6.49 -10.04 17.14
C ALA A 33 5.78 -10.54 18.39
N VAL A 34 5.49 -9.66 19.35
CA VAL A 34 4.73 -10.00 20.57
C VAL A 34 3.32 -10.47 20.23
N LEU A 35 2.60 -9.72 19.36
CA LEU A 35 1.26 -10.09 18.90
C LEU A 35 1.27 -11.45 18.19
N PHE A 36 2.21 -11.65 17.26
CA PHE A 36 2.33 -12.88 16.49
C PHE A 36 2.62 -14.08 17.38
N ILE A 37 3.55 -13.96 18.31
CA ILE A 37 3.86 -15.01 19.29
C ILE A 37 2.62 -15.32 20.16
N ALA A 38 1.91 -14.30 20.63
CA ALA A 38 0.68 -14.50 21.39
C ALA A 38 -0.37 -15.27 20.56
N CYS A 39 -0.57 -14.91 19.28
CA CYS A 39 -1.48 -15.65 18.40
C CYS A 39 -1.06 -17.11 18.20
N VAL A 40 0.25 -17.37 18.04
CA VAL A 40 0.76 -18.75 17.90
C VAL A 40 0.52 -19.58 19.16
N LEU A 41 0.65 -18.98 20.35
CA LEU A 41 0.50 -19.67 21.63
C LEU A 41 -0.97 -19.89 22.02
N PHE A 42 -1.85 -18.95 21.74
CA PHE A 42 -3.22 -18.95 22.25
C PHE A 42 -4.29 -19.33 21.23
N ILE A 43 -3.99 -19.28 19.91
CA ILE A 43 -4.98 -19.58 18.87
C ILE A 43 -4.64 -20.93 18.21
N PRO A 44 -5.53 -21.94 18.29
CA PRO A 44 -5.30 -23.24 17.67
C PRO A 44 -5.04 -23.11 16.15
N ASN A 45 -4.08 -23.86 15.64
CA ASN A 45 -3.68 -23.91 14.23
C ASN A 45 -3.17 -22.59 13.65
N PHE A 46 -3.00 -21.53 14.43
CA PHE A 46 -2.49 -20.25 13.92
C PHE A 46 -1.12 -20.44 13.26
N GLY A 47 -0.18 -21.13 13.90
CA GLY A 47 1.16 -21.41 13.38
C GLY A 47 1.25 -22.53 12.34
N SER A 48 0.12 -23.12 11.89
CA SER A 48 0.15 -24.17 10.87
C SER A 48 0.65 -23.63 9.52
N PHE A 49 1.37 -24.47 8.76
CA PHE A 49 1.94 -24.09 7.45
C PHE A 49 0.86 -23.63 6.46
N ILE A 50 -0.30 -24.27 6.51
CA ILE A 50 -1.46 -23.90 5.66
C ILE A 50 -1.93 -22.49 6.01
N ASN A 51 -2.10 -22.20 7.29
CA ASN A 51 -2.53 -20.87 7.74
C ASN A 51 -1.47 -19.80 7.43
N MET A 52 -0.19 -20.09 7.62
CA MET A 52 0.88 -19.14 7.28
C MET A 52 0.92 -18.79 5.79
N LYS A 53 0.69 -19.78 4.91
CA LYS A 53 0.53 -19.50 3.46
C LYS A 53 -0.69 -18.63 3.19
N GLY A 54 -1.84 -18.95 3.78
CA GLY A 54 -3.07 -18.17 3.65
C GLY A 54 -2.91 -16.73 4.14
N LEU A 55 -2.29 -16.55 5.31
CA LEU A 55 -1.97 -15.25 5.89
C LEU A 55 -1.07 -14.42 4.97
N GLY A 56 0.06 -14.99 4.50
CA GLY A 56 0.96 -14.32 3.57
C GLY A 56 0.27 -13.92 2.27
N LEU A 57 -0.60 -14.78 1.74
CA LEU A 57 -1.36 -14.52 0.54
C LEU A 57 -2.42 -13.41 0.74
N ALA A 58 -3.10 -13.37 1.88
CA ALA A 58 -4.04 -12.32 2.23
C ALA A 58 -3.35 -10.95 2.37
N MET A 59 -2.15 -10.93 2.99
CA MET A 59 -1.36 -9.71 3.16
C MET A 59 -0.68 -9.24 1.86
N SER A 60 -0.55 -10.10 0.84
CA SER A 60 0.22 -9.75 -0.35
C SER A 60 -0.35 -8.55 -1.10
N MET A 61 -1.67 -8.48 -1.24
CA MET A 61 -2.30 -7.35 -1.91
C MET A 61 -2.19 -6.05 -1.12
N SER A 62 -2.49 -6.09 0.18
CA SER A 62 -2.35 -4.91 1.05
C SER A 62 -0.91 -4.42 1.11
N GLY A 63 0.06 -5.34 1.13
CA GLY A 63 1.48 -5.00 1.09
C GLY A 63 1.91 -4.29 -0.19
N MET A 64 1.43 -4.74 -1.36
CA MET A 64 1.73 -4.07 -2.63
C MET A 64 1.14 -2.66 -2.68
N VAL A 65 -0.16 -2.52 -2.42
CA VAL A 65 -0.85 -1.23 -2.50
C VAL A 65 -0.34 -0.25 -1.44
N ALA A 66 -0.01 -0.74 -0.25
CA ALA A 66 0.56 0.06 0.83
C ALA A 66 1.94 0.66 0.47
N CYS A 67 2.70 0.04 -0.43
CA CYS A 67 3.93 0.65 -0.96
C CYS A 67 3.65 1.93 -1.76
N GLY A 68 2.61 1.94 -2.61
CA GLY A 68 2.17 3.15 -3.32
C GLY A 68 1.62 4.20 -2.36
N MET A 69 0.75 3.78 -1.44
CA MET A 69 0.16 4.65 -0.41
C MET A 69 1.21 5.29 0.50
N LEU A 70 2.30 4.59 0.82
CA LEU A 70 3.42 5.14 1.57
C LEU A 70 3.96 6.42 0.92
N PHE A 71 4.13 6.44 -0.40
CA PHE A 71 4.65 7.62 -1.09
C PHE A 71 3.62 8.76 -1.12
N CYS A 72 2.33 8.44 -1.29
CA CYS A 72 1.26 9.43 -1.18
C CYS A 72 1.26 10.07 0.22
N LEU A 73 1.17 9.26 1.28
CA LEU A 73 1.18 9.77 2.65
C LEU A 73 2.47 10.51 2.99
N ALA A 74 3.63 9.99 2.58
CA ALA A 74 4.92 10.63 2.82
C ALA A 74 5.05 11.99 2.12
N SER A 75 4.31 12.23 1.01
CA SER A 75 4.22 13.55 0.36
C SER A 75 3.14 14.47 0.96
N GLY A 76 2.37 13.99 1.94
CA GLY A 76 1.27 14.73 2.55
C GLY A 76 -0.05 14.65 1.79
N ASP A 77 -0.17 13.70 0.85
CA ASP A 77 -1.35 13.48 0.02
C ASP A 77 -2.01 12.12 0.35
N PHE A 78 -3.25 11.93 -0.11
CA PHE A 78 -4.01 10.68 0.03
C PHE A 78 -4.45 10.17 -1.33
N ASP A 79 -4.44 8.87 -1.54
CA ASP A 79 -5.01 8.24 -2.73
C ASP A 79 -6.14 7.28 -2.34
N LEU A 80 -7.37 7.77 -2.37
CA LEU A 80 -8.55 6.96 -2.09
C LEU A 80 -9.04 6.18 -3.31
N SER A 81 -8.49 6.44 -4.50
CA SER A 81 -8.91 5.77 -5.72
C SER A 81 -8.38 4.33 -5.84
N VAL A 82 -7.40 3.94 -5.03
CA VAL A 82 -6.69 2.64 -5.12
C VAL A 82 -7.64 1.44 -5.19
N ALA A 83 -8.68 1.41 -4.36
CA ALA A 83 -9.64 0.31 -4.33
C ALA A 83 -10.46 0.18 -5.63
N SER A 84 -10.86 1.30 -6.21
CA SER A 84 -11.56 1.31 -7.49
C SER A 84 -10.65 0.98 -8.66
N VAL A 85 -9.38 1.40 -8.60
CA VAL A 85 -8.35 1.03 -9.58
C VAL A 85 -8.09 -0.47 -9.54
N ILE A 86 -8.00 -1.10 -8.37
CA ILE A 86 -7.89 -2.56 -8.20
C ILE A 86 -9.02 -3.25 -8.95
N ALA A 87 -10.26 -2.89 -8.66
CA ALA A 87 -11.44 -3.53 -9.27
C ALA A 87 -11.49 -3.29 -10.78
N CYS A 88 -11.32 -2.05 -11.23
CA CYS A 88 -11.41 -1.70 -12.64
C CYS A 88 -10.29 -2.31 -13.46
N ALA A 89 -9.05 -2.36 -12.93
CA ALA A 89 -7.94 -3.01 -13.60
C ALA A 89 -8.18 -4.52 -13.78
N GLY A 90 -8.71 -5.20 -12.75
CA GLY A 90 -9.09 -6.61 -12.85
C GLY A 90 -10.19 -6.85 -13.88
N VAL A 91 -11.23 -6.02 -13.91
CA VAL A 91 -12.31 -6.08 -14.91
C VAL A 91 -11.77 -5.80 -16.31
N THR A 92 -11.00 -4.73 -16.49
CA THR A 92 -10.42 -4.36 -17.79
C THR A 92 -9.54 -5.48 -18.34
N THR A 93 -8.71 -6.08 -17.47
CA THR A 93 -7.87 -7.22 -17.83
C THR A 93 -8.73 -8.38 -18.32
N ALA A 94 -9.78 -8.75 -17.58
CA ALA A 94 -10.69 -9.83 -17.95
C ALA A 94 -11.40 -9.59 -19.30
N VAL A 95 -11.96 -8.41 -19.48
CA VAL A 95 -12.65 -8.02 -20.71
C VAL A 95 -11.70 -8.07 -21.90
N VAL A 96 -10.50 -7.49 -21.78
CA VAL A 96 -9.54 -7.43 -22.89
C VAL A 96 -8.97 -8.82 -23.21
N ILE A 97 -8.71 -9.69 -22.23
CA ILE A 97 -8.31 -11.09 -22.50
C ILE A 97 -9.40 -11.79 -23.31
N ASN A 98 -10.65 -11.72 -22.87
CA ASN A 98 -11.76 -12.40 -23.57
C ASN A 98 -12.03 -11.85 -24.98
N MET A 99 -11.81 -10.54 -25.19
CA MET A 99 -12.00 -9.94 -26.54
C MET A 99 -10.84 -10.20 -27.50
N SER A 100 -9.61 -10.23 -27.00
CA SER A 100 -8.41 -10.30 -27.83
C SER A 100 -7.73 -11.67 -27.86
N GLU A 101 -8.19 -12.61 -27.02
CA GLU A 101 -7.57 -13.93 -26.78
C GLU A 101 -6.08 -13.81 -26.39
N SER A 102 -5.68 -12.64 -25.90
CA SER A 102 -4.29 -12.34 -25.56
C SER A 102 -4.12 -11.94 -24.09
N LEU A 103 -3.45 -12.82 -23.37
CA LEU A 103 -3.05 -12.61 -21.97
C LEU A 103 -2.29 -11.28 -21.77
N TRP A 104 -1.30 -11.03 -22.62
CA TRP A 104 -0.43 -9.87 -22.48
C TRP A 104 -1.12 -8.55 -22.78
N LEU A 105 -2.05 -8.55 -23.75
CA LEU A 105 -2.86 -7.35 -24.05
C LEU A 105 -3.78 -7.03 -22.87
N GLY A 106 -4.40 -8.05 -22.26
CA GLY A 106 -5.25 -7.84 -21.09
C GLY A 106 -4.47 -7.29 -19.89
N ILE A 107 -3.34 -7.89 -19.55
CA ILE A 107 -2.46 -7.41 -18.47
C ILE A 107 -1.99 -5.97 -18.78
N GLY A 108 -1.54 -5.72 -20.01
CA GLY A 108 -1.11 -4.39 -20.44
C GLY A 108 -2.21 -3.34 -20.32
N ALA A 109 -3.44 -3.67 -20.71
CA ALA A 109 -4.60 -2.79 -20.59
C ALA A 109 -4.93 -2.45 -19.13
N GLY A 110 -4.93 -3.46 -18.25
CA GLY A 110 -5.15 -3.25 -16.82
C GLY A 110 -4.09 -2.36 -16.18
N LEU A 111 -2.81 -2.60 -16.48
CA LEU A 111 -1.71 -1.76 -15.97
C LEU A 111 -1.78 -0.33 -16.53
N LEU A 112 -2.07 -0.18 -17.82
CA LEU A 112 -2.23 1.13 -18.46
C LEU A 112 -3.36 1.93 -17.82
N LEU A 113 -4.49 1.29 -17.50
CA LEU A 113 -5.59 1.93 -16.78
C LEU A 113 -5.11 2.49 -15.44
N GLY A 114 -4.36 1.71 -14.65
CA GLY A 114 -3.82 2.19 -13.37
C GLY A 114 -2.87 3.38 -13.53
N VAL A 115 -1.97 3.33 -14.53
CA VAL A 115 -1.06 4.45 -14.87
C VAL A 115 -1.84 5.70 -15.27
N LEU A 116 -2.89 5.57 -16.09
CA LEU A 116 -3.72 6.68 -16.53
C LEU A 116 -4.51 7.29 -15.36
N CYS A 117 -5.12 6.47 -14.50
CA CYS A 117 -5.78 6.96 -13.29
C CYS A 117 -4.82 7.71 -12.38
N GLY A 118 -3.64 7.14 -12.13
CA GLY A 118 -2.60 7.79 -11.34
C GLY A 118 -2.09 9.09 -11.98
N PHE A 119 -1.89 9.10 -13.29
CA PHE A 119 -1.49 10.32 -14.02
C PHE A 119 -2.53 11.42 -13.89
N VAL A 120 -3.82 11.11 -14.08
CA VAL A 120 -4.92 12.07 -13.92
C VAL A 120 -4.97 12.64 -12.52
N ASN A 121 -4.93 11.78 -11.49
CA ASN A 121 -4.87 12.21 -10.09
C ASN A 121 -3.67 13.12 -9.84
N GLY A 122 -2.48 12.67 -10.20
CA GLY A 122 -1.25 13.42 -9.99
C GLY A 122 -1.24 14.77 -10.74
N PHE A 123 -1.76 14.82 -11.97
CA PHE A 123 -1.87 16.04 -12.75
C PHE A 123 -2.84 17.04 -12.11
N VAL A 124 -4.04 16.59 -11.74
CA VAL A 124 -5.07 17.44 -11.13
C VAL A 124 -4.58 18.00 -9.79
N ILE A 125 -3.97 17.17 -8.96
CA ILE A 125 -3.47 17.57 -7.64
C ILE A 125 -2.26 18.51 -7.78
N ALA A 126 -1.26 18.14 -8.57
CA ALA A 126 -0.01 18.87 -8.62
C ALA A 126 -0.06 20.11 -9.51
N LYS A 127 -0.77 20.05 -10.65
CA LYS A 127 -0.81 21.13 -11.64
C LYS A 127 -2.00 22.08 -11.43
N LEU A 128 -3.21 21.52 -11.19
CA LEU A 128 -4.40 22.31 -10.94
C LEU A 128 -4.58 22.69 -9.48
N LYS A 129 -3.75 22.12 -8.59
CA LYS A 129 -3.72 22.40 -7.12
C LYS A 129 -5.07 22.11 -6.44
N ILE A 130 -5.81 21.13 -6.96
CA ILE A 130 -7.02 20.63 -6.29
C ILE A 130 -6.61 19.68 -5.19
N ASN A 131 -7.31 19.75 -4.07
CA ASN A 131 -7.03 18.90 -2.90
C ASN A 131 -7.03 17.41 -3.27
N ALA A 132 -6.03 16.66 -2.78
CA ALA A 132 -5.85 15.24 -3.10
C ALA A 132 -7.05 14.38 -2.66
N LEU A 133 -7.62 14.65 -1.49
CA LEU A 133 -8.77 13.92 -0.98
C LEU A 133 -9.98 14.06 -1.95
N ILE A 134 -10.28 15.29 -2.37
CA ILE A 134 -11.41 15.57 -3.27
C ILE A 134 -11.17 14.93 -4.64
N THR A 135 -9.96 15.09 -5.19
CA THR A 135 -9.60 14.52 -6.49
C THR A 135 -9.70 13.00 -6.49
N THR A 136 -9.11 12.33 -5.52
CA THR A 136 -9.07 10.87 -5.48
C THR A 136 -10.42 10.26 -5.11
N LEU A 137 -11.26 10.94 -4.33
CA LEU A 137 -12.66 10.55 -4.11
C LEU A 137 -13.48 10.63 -5.42
N ALA A 138 -13.32 11.70 -6.19
CA ALA A 138 -13.99 11.81 -7.49
C ALA A 138 -13.52 10.69 -8.44
N THR A 139 -12.20 10.48 -8.55
CA THR A 139 -11.63 9.41 -9.37
C THR A 139 -12.09 8.04 -8.90
N MET A 140 -12.18 7.80 -7.59
CA MET A 140 -12.70 6.56 -7.01
C MET A 140 -14.11 6.25 -7.57
N GLN A 141 -15.00 7.23 -7.59
CA GLN A 141 -16.37 7.05 -8.08
C GLN A 141 -16.41 6.86 -9.60
N ILE A 142 -15.63 7.65 -10.35
CA ILE A 142 -15.55 7.53 -11.81
C ILE A 142 -15.01 6.16 -12.21
N VAL A 143 -13.89 5.73 -11.64
CA VAL A 143 -13.25 4.45 -11.96
C VAL A 143 -14.11 3.26 -11.53
N ARG A 144 -14.81 3.38 -10.39
CA ARG A 144 -15.80 2.37 -9.96
C ARG A 144 -16.96 2.29 -10.97
N GLY A 145 -17.47 3.41 -11.42
CA GLY A 145 -18.49 3.47 -12.47
C GLY A 145 -18.02 2.82 -13.77
N LEU A 146 -16.78 3.08 -14.19
CA LEU A 146 -16.19 2.42 -15.38
C LEU A 146 -16.09 0.90 -15.19
N ALA A 147 -15.71 0.43 -13.99
CA ALA A 147 -15.69 -1.01 -13.72
C ALA A 147 -17.07 -1.66 -13.91
N TYR A 148 -18.14 -1.00 -13.44
CA TYR A 148 -19.50 -1.47 -13.67
C TYR A 148 -19.92 -1.43 -15.15
N ILE A 149 -19.57 -0.37 -15.88
CA ILE A 149 -19.90 -0.23 -17.31
C ILE A 149 -19.20 -1.34 -18.12
N PHE A 150 -17.89 -1.56 -17.89
CA PHE A 150 -17.11 -2.55 -18.63
C PHE A 150 -17.52 -3.99 -18.33
N SER A 151 -18.11 -4.25 -17.17
CA SER A 151 -18.55 -5.58 -16.73
C SER A 151 -20.06 -5.81 -16.82
N ASP A 152 -20.82 -4.82 -17.27
CA ASP A 152 -22.30 -4.83 -17.20
C ASP A 152 -22.81 -5.15 -15.76
N GLY A 153 -22.08 -4.64 -14.76
CA GLY A 153 -22.39 -4.85 -13.35
C GLY A 153 -22.17 -6.27 -12.82
N LYS A 154 -21.60 -7.18 -13.61
CA LYS A 154 -21.41 -8.59 -13.27
C LYS A 154 -19.94 -8.96 -13.18
N ALA A 155 -19.65 -10.12 -12.59
CA ALA A 155 -18.32 -10.72 -12.66
C ALA A 155 -18.02 -11.13 -14.11
N VAL A 156 -16.84 -10.74 -14.61
CA VAL A 156 -16.35 -11.14 -15.93
C VAL A 156 -15.42 -12.32 -15.76
N GLY A 157 -15.89 -13.55 -16.08
CA GLY A 157 -15.07 -14.75 -16.03
C GLY A 157 -13.93 -14.69 -17.06
N ILE A 158 -12.83 -15.34 -16.75
CA ILE A 158 -11.68 -15.48 -17.65
C ILE A 158 -11.54 -16.97 -17.96
N GLU A 159 -11.41 -17.32 -19.25
CA GLU A 159 -11.29 -18.70 -19.67
C GLU A 159 -9.84 -19.14 -19.89
N ASP A 160 -8.90 -18.20 -19.99
CA ASP A 160 -7.48 -18.48 -20.23
C ASP A 160 -6.81 -19.05 -18.97
N GLU A 161 -6.53 -20.35 -18.96
CA GLU A 161 -5.88 -21.03 -17.83
C GLU A 161 -4.51 -20.45 -17.47
N ARG A 162 -3.77 -19.93 -18.46
CA ARG A 162 -2.44 -19.30 -18.23
C ARG A 162 -2.55 -18.07 -17.31
N PHE A 163 -3.70 -17.40 -17.31
CA PHE A 163 -3.94 -16.27 -16.42
C PHE A 163 -4.03 -16.71 -14.95
N PHE A 164 -4.58 -17.89 -14.68
CA PHE A 164 -4.74 -18.41 -13.33
C PHE A 164 -3.40 -18.72 -12.67
N GLU A 165 -2.39 -19.10 -13.45
CA GLU A 165 -1.06 -19.37 -12.92
C GLU A 165 -0.47 -18.18 -12.18
N MET A 166 -0.76 -16.95 -12.57
CA MET A 166 -0.25 -15.75 -11.88
C MET A 166 -0.71 -15.67 -10.41
N GLY A 167 -1.93 -16.10 -10.12
CA GLY A 167 -2.53 -16.08 -8.79
C GLY A 167 -2.29 -17.34 -7.97
N TYR A 168 -2.11 -18.50 -8.64
CA TYR A 168 -1.99 -19.81 -8.01
C TYR A 168 -0.60 -20.43 -8.07
N ALA A 169 0.29 -19.95 -8.94
CA ALA A 169 1.64 -20.47 -9.01
C ALA A 169 2.34 -20.43 -7.65
N THR A 170 3.12 -21.45 -7.40
CA THR A 170 3.94 -21.53 -6.19
C THR A 170 5.42 -21.51 -6.57
N TRP A 171 6.16 -20.52 -6.06
CA TRP A 171 7.60 -20.40 -6.22
C TRP A 171 8.29 -20.67 -4.88
N PHE A 172 9.24 -21.57 -4.87
CA PHE A 172 9.96 -21.98 -3.63
C PHE A 172 9.02 -22.37 -2.48
N GLY A 173 7.88 -23.01 -2.80
CA GLY A 173 6.91 -23.47 -1.81
C GLY A 173 5.91 -22.41 -1.28
N LEU A 174 6.02 -21.15 -1.70
CA LEU A 174 5.09 -20.07 -1.36
C LEU A 174 4.35 -19.56 -2.60
N PRO A 175 3.09 -19.08 -2.45
CA PRO A 175 2.34 -18.47 -3.53
C PRO A 175 3.07 -17.30 -4.20
N ALA A 176 3.04 -17.22 -5.52
CA ALA A 176 3.70 -16.18 -6.31
C ALA A 176 3.35 -14.74 -5.89
N PRO A 177 2.10 -14.39 -5.50
CA PRO A 177 1.76 -13.05 -5.02
C PRO A 177 2.59 -12.60 -3.82
N ILE A 178 3.03 -13.52 -2.94
CA ILE A 178 3.89 -13.17 -1.80
C ILE A 178 5.25 -12.65 -2.30
N TRP A 179 5.85 -13.33 -3.28
CA TRP A 179 7.12 -12.92 -3.87
C TRP A 179 7.02 -11.60 -4.62
N LEU A 180 5.91 -11.38 -5.35
CA LEU A 180 5.65 -10.12 -6.02
C LEU A 180 5.54 -8.95 -5.01
N THR A 181 4.92 -9.21 -3.87
CA THR A 181 4.82 -8.23 -2.78
C THR A 181 6.18 -7.92 -2.18
N ILE A 182 6.98 -8.94 -1.88
CA ILE A 182 8.35 -8.77 -1.38
C ILE A 182 9.18 -7.96 -2.40
N GLY A 183 9.10 -8.31 -3.68
CA GLY A 183 9.77 -7.57 -4.75
C GLY A 183 9.34 -6.10 -4.81
N THR A 184 8.04 -5.84 -4.70
CA THR A 184 7.48 -4.48 -4.65
C THR A 184 8.01 -3.72 -3.44
N MET A 185 8.01 -4.33 -2.25
CA MET A 185 8.55 -3.71 -1.03
C MET A 185 10.05 -3.39 -1.15
N ILE A 186 10.84 -4.26 -1.77
CA ILE A 186 12.27 -4.02 -2.02
C ILE A 186 12.45 -2.84 -2.98
N ILE A 187 11.73 -2.83 -4.10
CA ILE A 187 11.80 -1.75 -5.12
C ILE A 187 11.40 -0.41 -4.49
N PHE A 188 10.27 -0.35 -3.81
CA PHE A 188 9.77 0.89 -3.20
C PHE A 188 10.65 1.33 -2.02
N GLY A 189 11.21 0.38 -1.26
CA GLY A 189 12.20 0.66 -0.22
C GLY A 189 13.47 1.26 -0.80
N PHE A 190 13.97 0.74 -1.92
CA PHE A 190 15.09 1.31 -2.65
C PHE A 190 14.77 2.70 -3.19
N LEU A 191 13.60 2.88 -3.84
CA LEU A 191 13.16 4.18 -4.35
C LEU A 191 13.09 5.22 -3.24
N LEU A 192 12.54 4.89 -2.07
CA LEU A 192 12.40 5.83 -0.97
C LEU A 192 13.74 6.19 -0.33
N ASN A 193 14.60 5.19 -0.05
CA ASN A 193 15.79 5.39 0.77
C ASN A 193 17.06 5.74 -0.04
N LYS A 194 17.14 5.33 -1.31
CA LYS A 194 18.38 5.39 -2.10
C LYS A 194 18.32 6.35 -3.29
N THR A 195 17.14 6.90 -3.62
CA THR A 195 16.99 7.78 -4.79
C THR A 195 16.73 9.23 -4.40
N THR A 196 16.97 10.14 -5.34
CA THR A 196 16.57 11.56 -5.23
C THR A 196 15.05 11.71 -5.18
N PHE A 197 14.33 10.81 -5.87
CA PHE A 197 12.87 10.79 -5.87
C PHE A 197 12.30 10.58 -4.46
N GLY A 198 12.81 9.60 -3.70
CA GLY A 198 12.38 9.37 -2.32
C GLY A 198 12.71 10.54 -1.39
N ARG A 199 13.90 11.14 -1.51
CA ARG A 199 14.24 12.35 -0.75
C ARG A 199 13.32 13.53 -1.07
N ASN A 200 13.00 13.72 -2.34
CA ASN A 200 12.07 14.76 -2.79
C ASN A 200 10.67 14.53 -2.22
N THR A 201 10.19 13.28 -2.21
CA THR A 201 8.89 12.91 -1.63
C THR A 201 8.81 13.33 -0.15
N LEU A 202 9.81 12.95 0.66
CA LEU A 202 9.84 13.31 2.07
C LEU A 202 10.00 14.82 2.29
N ALA A 203 10.78 15.51 1.45
CA ALA A 203 10.94 16.96 1.54
C ALA A 203 9.63 17.71 1.24
N ILE A 204 8.89 17.28 0.21
CA ILE A 204 7.57 17.85 -0.15
C ILE A 204 6.60 17.68 1.01
N GLY A 205 6.50 16.48 1.58
CA GLY A 205 5.61 16.23 2.71
C GLY A 205 6.02 16.94 4.00
N GLY A 206 7.32 17.21 4.20
CA GLY A 206 7.79 17.96 5.34
C GLY A 206 7.44 19.46 5.27
N ASN A 207 7.74 20.09 4.12
CA ASN A 207 7.34 21.46 3.82
C ASN A 207 7.45 21.71 2.31
N GLU A 208 6.31 21.76 1.64
CA GLU A 208 6.25 21.93 0.17
C GLU A 208 6.89 23.24 -0.30
N GLU A 209 6.64 24.34 0.43
CA GLU A 209 7.16 25.65 0.05
C GLU A 209 8.69 25.69 0.15
N ALA A 210 9.23 25.18 1.27
CA ALA A 210 10.68 25.09 1.45
C ALA A 210 11.32 24.16 0.40
N ALA A 211 10.69 23.01 0.10
CA ALA A 211 11.15 22.09 -0.94
C ALA A 211 11.18 22.77 -2.32
N ARG A 212 10.14 23.53 -2.65
CA ARG A 212 10.05 24.29 -3.92
C ARG A 212 11.16 25.34 -4.00
N LEU A 213 11.40 26.09 -2.94
CA LEU A 213 12.46 27.10 -2.90
C LEU A 213 13.86 26.46 -2.98
N ALA A 214 14.02 25.25 -2.50
CA ALA A 214 15.24 24.46 -2.62
C ALA A 214 15.42 23.79 -4.02
N GLY A 215 14.51 24.07 -4.98
CA GLY A 215 14.62 23.58 -6.36
C GLY A 215 14.06 22.15 -6.57
N VAL A 216 13.31 21.59 -5.60
CA VAL A 216 12.65 20.28 -5.78
C VAL A 216 11.55 20.40 -6.85
N PRO A 217 11.51 19.50 -7.86
CA PRO A 217 10.49 19.51 -8.90
C PRO A 217 9.15 18.95 -8.38
N VAL A 218 8.45 19.70 -7.52
CA VAL A 218 7.25 19.28 -6.77
C VAL A 218 6.19 18.68 -7.69
N VAL A 219 5.83 19.38 -8.77
CA VAL A 219 4.77 18.94 -9.71
C VAL A 219 5.12 17.57 -10.31
N ARG A 220 6.33 17.43 -10.83
CA ARG A 220 6.77 16.18 -11.45
C ARG A 220 6.83 15.04 -10.43
N THR A 221 7.33 15.31 -9.24
CA THR A 221 7.43 14.31 -8.17
C THR A 221 6.05 13.80 -7.77
N ARG A 222 5.06 14.68 -7.53
CA ARG A 222 3.69 14.28 -7.21
C ARG A 222 3.03 13.45 -8.31
N ILE A 223 3.16 13.86 -9.56
CA ILE A 223 2.60 13.10 -10.69
C ILE A 223 3.16 11.66 -10.69
N ILE A 224 4.48 11.50 -10.51
CA ILE A 224 5.10 10.18 -10.47
C ILE A 224 4.61 9.37 -9.26
N ILE A 225 4.42 9.99 -8.09
CA ILE A 225 3.88 9.32 -6.89
C ILE A 225 2.51 8.68 -7.19
N PHE A 226 1.59 9.45 -7.76
CA PHE A 226 0.24 8.94 -8.08
C PHE A 226 0.26 7.91 -9.21
N ILE A 227 1.13 8.06 -10.22
CA ILE A 227 1.34 7.02 -11.25
C ILE A 227 1.80 5.70 -10.62
N LEU A 228 2.77 5.74 -9.70
CA LEU A 228 3.24 4.55 -9.00
C LEU A 228 2.15 3.93 -8.12
N SER A 229 1.33 4.75 -7.43
CA SER A 229 0.17 4.28 -6.66
C SER A 229 -0.84 3.57 -7.55
N GLY A 230 -1.21 4.17 -8.68
CA GLY A 230 -2.13 3.58 -9.65
C GLY A 230 -1.58 2.28 -10.27
N LEU A 231 -0.29 2.26 -10.61
CA LEU A 231 0.37 1.09 -11.19
C LEU A 231 0.36 -0.11 -10.23
N VAL A 232 0.75 0.07 -8.96
CA VAL A 232 0.75 -1.05 -8.01
C VAL A 232 -0.66 -1.47 -7.62
N SER A 233 -1.62 -0.55 -7.62
CA SER A 233 -3.04 -0.86 -7.40
C SER A 233 -3.60 -1.71 -8.57
N ALA A 234 -3.27 -1.36 -9.80
CA ALA A 234 -3.64 -2.14 -10.97
C ALA A 234 -2.99 -3.52 -10.96
N ALA A 235 -1.70 -3.62 -10.63
CA ALA A 235 -1.01 -4.91 -10.51
C ALA A 235 -1.66 -5.80 -9.44
N ALA A 236 -2.02 -5.26 -8.27
CA ALA A 236 -2.76 -5.97 -7.24
C ALA A 236 -4.14 -6.41 -7.73
N GLY A 237 -4.83 -5.59 -8.51
CA GLY A 237 -6.12 -5.91 -9.13
C GLY A 237 -6.05 -7.05 -10.13
N ILE A 238 -5.02 -7.09 -10.97
CA ILE A 238 -4.76 -8.17 -11.93
C ILE A 238 -4.48 -9.49 -11.19
N ILE A 239 -3.65 -9.46 -10.15
CA ILE A 239 -3.37 -10.64 -9.32
C ILE A 239 -4.64 -11.13 -8.63
N LEU A 240 -5.48 -10.20 -8.12
CA LEU A 240 -6.76 -10.55 -7.52
C LEU A 240 -7.70 -11.20 -8.53
N ALA A 241 -7.84 -10.64 -9.73
CA ALA A 241 -8.66 -11.20 -10.81
C ALA A 241 -8.17 -12.60 -11.21
N SER A 242 -6.84 -12.81 -11.28
CA SER A 242 -6.24 -14.12 -11.50
C SER A 242 -6.64 -15.12 -10.40
N ARG A 243 -6.59 -14.73 -9.12
CA ARG A 243 -6.99 -15.57 -8.00
C ARG A 243 -8.50 -15.86 -7.94
N MET A 244 -9.32 -14.91 -8.38
CA MET A 244 -10.78 -15.07 -8.42
C MET A 244 -11.27 -15.67 -9.75
N THR A 245 -10.36 -15.93 -10.69
CA THR A 245 -10.65 -16.38 -12.05
C THR A 245 -11.64 -15.47 -12.79
N SER A 246 -11.77 -14.23 -12.33
CA SER A 246 -12.72 -13.26 -12.85
C SER A 246 -12.39 -11.84 -12.45
N GLY A 247 -12.69 -10.88 -13.33
CA GLY A 247 -12.73 -9.45 -13.00
C GLY A 247 -14.03 -9.13 -12.27
N GLN A 248 -13.94 -8.58 -11.06
CA GLN A 248 -15.11 -8.31 -10.22
C GLN A 248 -15.26 -6.82 -9.92
N PRO A 249 -16.32 -6.13 -10.42
CA PRO A 249 -16.47 -4.69 -10.26
C PRO A 249 -16.76 -4.27 -8.81
N MET A 250 -17.32 -5.16 -7.98
CA MET A 250 -17.65 -4.90 -6.57
C MET A 250 -16.52 -5.25 -5.60
N THR A 251 -15.40 -5.78 -6.08
CA THR A 251 -14.30 -6.16 -5.19
C THR A 251 -13.63 -4.96 -4.54
N SER A 252 -12.91 -5.21 -3.45
CA SER A 252 -12.05 -4.23 -2.77
C SER A 252 -12.73 -2.96 -2.25
N LEU A 253 -14.04 -2.98 -2.00
CA LEU A 253 -14.75 -1.84 -1.39
C LEU A 253 -14.19 -1.57 0.02
N GLY A 254 -13.85 -0.30 0.30
CA GLY A 254 -13.26 0.12 1.58
C GLY A 254 -11.79 -0.26 1.77
N TYR A 255 -11.16 -0.85 0.74
CA TYR A 255 -9.79 -1.34 0.83
C TYR A 255 -8.77 -0.21 0.99
N GLU A 256 -9.08 0.99 0.47
CA GLU A 256 -8.32 2.20 0.66
C GLU A 256 -8.09 2.52 2.14
N LEU A 257 -9.12 2.33 2.97
CA LEU A 257 -9.03 2.58 4.41
C LEU A 257 -8.15 1.55 5.11
N ILE A 258 -8.21 0.28 4.70
CA ILE A 258 -7.36 -0.80 5.24
C ILE A 258 -5.88 -0.48 4.95
N VAL A 259 -5.58 -0.06 3.74
CA VAL A 259 -4.21 0.26 3.31
C VAL A 259 -3.66 1.49 4.04
N ILE A 260 -4.47 2.54 4.17
CA ILE A 260 -4.10 3.74 4.96
C ILE A 260 -3.86 3.35 6.42
N SER A 261 -4.78 2.59 7.02
CA SER A 261 -4.65 2.13 8.41
C SER A 261 -3.38 1.31 8.63
N ALA A 262 -3.01 0.42 7.68
CA ALA A 262 -1.76 -0.32 7.74
C ALA A 262 -0.55 0.62 7.75
N CYS A 263 -0.51 1.61 6.85
CA CYS A 263 0.59 2.57 6.80
C CYS A 263 0.71 3.39 8.09
N VAL A 264 -0.41 3.91 8.59
CA VAL A 264 -0.48 4.78 9.78
C VAL A 264 -0.14 4.00 11.04
N LEU A 265 -0.73 2.81 11.22
CA LEU A 265 -0.44 1.93 12.35
C LEU A 265 1.04 1.56 12.39
N GLY A 266 1.66 1.37 11.24
CA GLY A 266 3.09 1.11 11.14
C GLY A 266 3.97 2.32 11.51
N GLY A 267 3.43 3.55 11.45
CA GLY A 267 4.13 4.79 11.83
C GLY A 267 4.36 5.78 10.68
N VAL A 268 3.72 5.60 9.53
CA VAL A 268 3.74 6.61 8.45
C VAL A 268 2.92 7.83 8.88
N SER A 269 3.46 9.02 8.71
CA SER A 269 2.79 10.26 9.10
C SER A 269 1.69 10.67 8.14
N LEU A 270 0.49 10.93 8.65
CA LEU A 270 -0.60 11.54 7.87
C LEU A 270 -0.33 13.00 7.47
N LYS A 271 0.60 13.67 8.17
CA LYS A 271 0.99 15.06 7.88
C LYS A 271 2.08 15.15 6.81
N GLY A 272 2.58 14.01 6.33
CA GLY A 272 3.72 13.96 5.42
C GLY A 272 5.09 14.04 6.10
N GLY A 273 6.14 13.98 5.32
CA GLY A 273 7.54 14.14 5.71
C GLY A 273 8.18 12.94 6.42
N ILE A 274 7.39 11.98 6.88
CA ILE A 274 7.86 10.79 7.61
C ILE A 274 7.25 9.54 7.00
N GLY A 275 8.10 8.64 6.54
CA GLY A 275 7.71 7.34 6.03
C GLY A 275 8.92 6.43 5.85
N LYS A 276 8.76 5.15 6.16
CA LYS A 276 9.76 4.10 5.96
C LYS A 276 9.04 2.83 5.47
N ILE A 277 9.71 2.07 4.61
CA ILE A 277 9.14 0.79 4.16
C ILE A 277 8.94 -0.18 5.34
N SER A 278 9.82 -0.15 6.34
CA SER A 278 9.68 -0.96 7.55
C SER A 278 8.39 -0.67 8.33
N TYR A 279 7.88 0.56 8.26
CA TYR A 279 6.60 0.94 8.85
C TYR A 279 5.45 0.27 8.11
N VAL A 280 5.47 0.30 6.78
CA VAL A 280 4.47 -0.40 5.95
C VAL A 280 4.48 -1.89 6.23
N VAL A 281 5.67 -2.50 6.26
CA VAL A 281 5.81 -3.94 6.57
C VAL A 281 5.20 -4.25 7.93
N ALA A 282 5.55 -3.50 8.99
CA ALA A 282 5.02 -3.73 10.33
C ALA A 282 3.50 -3.58 10.39
N GLY A 283 2.96 -2.51 9.78
CA GLY A 283 1.52 -2.25 9.78
C GLY A 283 0.72 -3.32 9.04
N VAL A 284 1.18 -3.74 7.86
CA VAL A 284 0.55 -4.82 7.09
C VAL A 284 0.58 -6.14 7.85
N LEU A 285 1.72 -6.46 8.48
CA LEU A 285 1.86 -7.67 9.30
C LEU A 285 0.94 -7.66 10.53
N ILE A 286 0.84 -6.52 11.22
CA ILE A 286 -0.04 -6.39 12.40
C ILE A 286 -1.50 -6.55 11.99
N LEU A 287 -1.99 -5.76 11.02
CA LEU A 287 -3.39 -5.84 10.60
C LEU A 287 -3.76 -7.20 10.04
N GLY A 288 -2.90 -7.77 9.18
CA GLY A 288 -3.16 -9.10 8.63
C GLY A 288 -3.17 -10.20 9.70
N THR A 289 -2.30 -10.10 10.73
CA THR A 289 -2.30 -11.01 11.87
C THR A 289 -3.59 -10.91 12.67
N VAL A 290 -4.06 -9.70 12.97
CA VAL A 290 -5.32 -9.46 13.68
C VAL A 290 -6.51 -10.02 12.88
N GLU A 291 -6.58 -9.74 11.57
CA GLU A 291 -7.64 -10.27 10.71
C GLU A 291 -7.64 -11.80 10.65
N ASN A 292 -6.47 -12.41 10.50
CA ASN A 292 -6.34 -13.86 10.48
C ASN A 292 -6.73 -14.47 11.82
N ALA A 293 -6.30 -13.86 12.93
CA ALA A 293 -6.67 -14.29 14.27
C ALA A 293 -8.20 -14.27 14.47
N MET A 294 -8.85 -13.18 14.05
CA MET A 294 -10.32 -13.06 14.12
C MET A 294 -11.02 -14.13 13.27
N ASN A 295 -10.49 -14.43 12.07
CA ASN A 295 -11.04 -15.48 11.20
C ASN A 295 -10.91 -16.88 11.85
N LEU A 296 -9.75 -17.21 12.43
CA LEU A 296 -9.56 -18.49 13.11
C LEU A 296 -10.42 -18.64 14.37
N LEU A 297 -10.72 -17.55 15.04
CA LEU A 297 -11.64 -17.50 16.18
C LEU A 297 -13.12 -17.44 15.77
N ASN A 298 -13.43 -17.57 14.46
CA ASN A 298 -14.77 -17.48 13.90
C ASN A 298 -15.53 -16.19 14.29
N ILE A 299 -14.82 -15.08 14.46
CA ILE A 299 -15.45 -13.77 14.72
C ILE A 299 -16.16 -13.33 13.43
N SER A 300 -17.45 -12.98 13.57
CA SER A 300 -18.28 -12.53 12.45
C SER A 300 -17.59 -11.43 11.64
N PRO A 301 -17.61 -11.50 10.29
CA PRO A 301 -17.08 -10.44 9.44
C PRO A 301 -17.64 -9.06 9.78
N PHE A 302 -18.90 -8.97 10.20
CA PHE A 302 -19.52 -7.70 10.62
C PHE A 302 -18.85 -7.12 11.87
N SER A 303 -18.51 -7.95 12.85
CA SER A 303 -17.79 -7.52 14.06
C SER A 303 -16.35 -7.10 13.74
N GLN A 304 -15.72 -7.70 12.71
CA GLN A 304 -14.38 -7.33 12.27
C GLN A 304 -14.32 -5.88 11.73
N TYR A 305 -15.42 -5.35 11.13
CA TYR A 305 -15.49 -3.93 10.74
C TYR A 305 -15.39 -3.00 11.95
N VAL A 306 -16.01 -3.36 13.07
CA VAL A 306 -15.93 -2.58 14.31
C VAL A 306 -14.53 -2.60 14.87
N VAL A 307 -13.90 -3.78 14.94
CA VAL A 307 -12.51 -3.93 15.44
C VAL A 307 -11.50 -3.16 14.58
N ARG A 308 -11.72 -3.09 13.26
CA ARG A 308 -10.84 -2.30 12.37
C ARG A 308 -10.98 -0.78 12.58
N GLY A 309 -12.11 -0.33 13.10
CA GLY A 309 -12.36 1.09 13.36
C GLY A 309 -11.88 1.58 14.73
N LEU A 310 -11.60 0.66 15.65
CA LEU A 310 -11.06 0.94 16.99
C LEU A 310 -9.54 1.03 16.95
#